data_8ca45a78292857605a15d27e98547bc7
#
_entry.id   8ca45a78292857605a15d27e98547bc7
#
_cell.length_a   1.000
_cell.length_b   1.000
_cell.length_c   1.000
_cell.angle_alpha   90.00
_cell.angle_beta   90.00
_cell.angle_gamma   90.00
#
_symmetry.space_group_name_H-M   'P 1'
#
loop_
_entity.id
_entity.type
_entity.pdbx_description
1 polymer ?
#
loop_
_entity_poly.entity_id
_entity_poly.type
_entity_poly.pdbx_seq_one_letter_code
_entity_poly.pdbx_strand_id
1 'polypeptide(L)'
;TRHTMVHEQMHNFFRGFRRDAHPMATMVGVVGAMSAFYHDSLDINDPWQREVAAIRLIAKVPTIAAMAYKYSIGQPFVYPRNELDYSANFLSMCFAVPAEKYNVDPILARAMDRIFILHADHEQNASTSTVRLASSSGANPFACIAAGIACLWGPAHGGANQACLEMLKEIGTVDRIPEYIARAKDKNDP
;
A
#
# COMPACT_ATOMS: atom_id res chain seq x y z
N THR A 1 -12.73 -3.82 -10.01
CA THR A 1 -13.54 -2.81 -9.31
C THR A 1 -14.61 -3.37 -8.39
N ARG A 2 -15.01 -4.65 -8.51
CA ARG A 2 -16.12 -5.23 -7.71
C ARG A 2 -15.69 -5.79 -6.34
N HIS A 3 -14.41 -5.89 -6.05
CA HIS A 3 -13.88 -6.47 -4.80
C HIS A 3 -13.19 -5.45 -3.90
N THR A 4 -13.42 -4.16 -4.10
CA THR A 4 -12.74 -3.07 -3.38
C THR A 4 -13.15 -2.94 -1.91
N MET A 5 -14.41 -3.26 -1.58
CA MET A 5 -14.91 -3.23 -0.20
C MET A 5 -14.22 -4.28 0.67
N VAL A 6 -13.78 -3.89 1.86
CA VAL A 6 -13.35 -4.81 2.90
C VAL A 6 -14.53 -5.25 3.77
N HIS A 7 -14.38 -6.36 4.48
CA HIS A 7 -15.41 -6.82 5.41
C HIS A 7 -15.59 -5.79 6.55
N GLU A 8 -16.84 -5.45 6.90
CA GLU A 8 -17.13 -4.40 7.89
C GLU A 8 -16.47 -4.64 9.26
N GLN A 9 -16.37 -5.88 9.69
CA GLN A 9 -15.67 -6.20 10.94
C GLN A 9 -14.18 -5.84 10.92
N MET A 10 -13.55 -5.66 9.76
CA MET A 10 -12.17 -5.18 9.68
C MET A 10 -12.03 -3.76 10.25
N HIS A 11 -13.08 -2.94 10.22
CA HIS A 11 -13.12 -1.65 10.90
C HIS A 11 -12.89 -1.79 12.41
N ASN A 12 -13.45 -2.84 13.03
CA ASN A 12 -13.21 -3.13 14.44
C ASN A 12 -11.78 -3.63 14.68
N PHE A 13 -11.22 -4.38 13.75
CA PHE A 13 -9.83 -4.83 13.81
C PHE A 13 -8.85 -3.64 13.81
N PHE A 14 -9.11 -2.62 12.98
CA PHE A 14 -8.33 -1.38 13.01
C PHE A 14 -8.34 -0.70 14.39
N ARG A 15 -9.45 -0.75 15.12
CA ARG A 15 -9.57 -0.16 16.47
C ARG A 15 -8.69 -0.84 17.52
N GLY A 16 -8.17 -2.04 17.23
CA GLY A 16 -7.21 -2.75 18.08
C GLY A 16 -5.79 -2.19 18.02
N PHE A 17 -5.46 -1.40 16.99
CA PHE A 17 -4.17 -0.76 16.89
C PHE A 17 -4.13 0.56 17.68
N ARG A 18 -2.96 0.93 18.15
CA ARG A 18 -2.75 2.28 18.69
C ARG A 18 -2.84 3.30 17.54
N ARG A 19 -3.33 4.50 17.83
CA ARG A 19 -3.44 5.55 16.81
C ARG A 19 -2.09 6.03 16.27
N ASP A 20 -1.05 5.96 17.09
CA ASP A 20 0.32 6.27 16.74
C ASP A 20 1.09 5.09 16.12
N ALA A 21 0.39 3.99 15.83
CA ALA A 21 1.00 2.85 15.14
C ALA A 21 1.46 3.25 13.73
N HIS A 22 2.66 2.79 13.37
CA HIS A 22 3.16 3.00 12.02
C HIS A 22 2.21 2.38 10.99
N PRO A 23 1.80 3.09 9.91
CA PRO A 23 0.84 2.58 8.93
C PRO A 23 1.25 1.23 8.33
N MET A 24 2.54 0.99 8.13
CA MET A 24 3.02 -0.30 7.63
C MET A 24 2.78 -1.45 8.62
N ALA A 25 2.91 -1.22 9.94
CA ALA A 25 2.57 -2.22 10.95
C ALA A 25 1.08 -2.59 10.88
N THR A 26 0.22 -1.58 10.73
CA THR A 26 -1.21 -1.76 10.53
C THR A 26 -1.49 -2.55 9.25
N MET A 27 -0.82 -2.22 8.15
CA MET A 27 -0.94 -2.94 6.87
C MET A 27 -0.59 -4.42 6.99
N VAL A 28 0.53 -4.75 7.64
CA VAL A 28 0.95 -6.14 7.89
C VAL A 28 -0.15 -6.92 8.63
N GLY A 29 -0.64 -6.34 9.73
CA GLY A 29 -1.68 -6.97 10.55
C GLY A 29 -3.00 -7.16 9.82
N VAL A 30 -3.49 -6.12 9.15
CA VAL A 30 -4.80 -6.15 8.47
C VAL A 30 -4.78 -7.05 7.24
N VAL A 31 -3.73 -7.02 6.43
CA VAL A 31 -3.62 -7.90 5.26
C VAL A 31 -3.49 -9.37 5.70
N GLY A 32 -2.72 -9.65 6.73
CA GLY A 32 -2.65 -11.00 7.32
C GLY A 32 -4.01 -11.48 7.85
N ALA A 33 -4.75 -10.59 8.52
CA ALA A 33 -6.09 -10.87 9.03
C ALA A 33 -7.12 -11.19 7.94
N MET A 34 -6.90 -10.79 6.68
CA MET A 34 -7.77 -11.20 5.56
C MET A 34 -7.94 -12.72 5.48
N SER A 35 -6.97 -13.49 5.94
CA SER A 35 -7.08 -14.96 6.04
C SER A 35 -8.24 -15.41 6.92
N ALA A 36 -8.62 -14.62 7.92
CA ALA A 36 -9.73 -14.91 8.83
C ALA A 36 -11.10 -14.39 8.33
N PHE A 37 -11.13 -13.59 7.25
CA PHE A 37 -12.34 -13.00 6.70
C PHE A 37 -12.76 -13.60 5.35
N TYR A 38 -11.82 -14.18 4.59
CA TYR A 38 -12.04 -14.63 3.22
C TYR A 38 -11.68 -16.11 3.06
N HIS A 39 -12.38 -16.97 3.81
CA HIS A 39 -12.11 -18.42 3.90
C HIS A 39 -12.30 -19.16 2.57
N ASP A 40 -13.07 -18.60 1.65
CA ASP A 40 -13.38 -19.15 0.31
C ASP A 40 -12.28 -18.87 -0.73
N SER A 41 -11.12 -18.40 -0.31
CA SER A 41 -9.97 -18.07 -1.18
C SER A 41 -8.63 -18.34 -0.52
N LEU A 42 -8.53 -19.40 0.27
CA LEU A 42 -7.32 -19.78 1.00
C LEU A 42 -6.59 -20.98 0.39
N ASP A 43 -7.32 -21.87 -0.30
CA ASP A 43 -6.73 -23.07 -0.88
C ASP A 43 -5.93 -22.73 -2.14
N ILE A 44 -4.61 -22.87 -2.01
CA ILE A 44 -3.67 -22.62 -3.10
C ILE A 44 -3.68 -23.70 -4.18
N ASN A 45 -4.25 -24.87 -3.91
CA ASN A 45 -4.36 -25.96 -4.88
C ASN A 45 -5.60 -25.80 -5.79
N ASP A 46 -6.59 -25.05 -5.35
CA ASP A 46 -7.77 -24.69 -6.16
C ASP A 46 -7.44 -23.46 -7.05
N PRO A 47 -7.41 -23.63 -8.40
CA PRO A 47 -7.11 -22.53 -9.31
C PRO A 47 -8.06 -21.33 -9.17
N TRP A 48 -9.36 -21.59 -8.93
CA TRP A 48 -10.36 -20.55 -8.76
C TRP A 48 -10.10 -19.74 -7.48
N GLN A 49 -9.82 -20.41 -6.36
CA GLN A 49 -9.52 -19.73 -5.11
C GLN A 49 -8.23 -18.87 -5.21
N ARG A 50 -7.20 -19.36 -5.91
CA ARG A 50 -5.99 -18.56 -6.18
C ARG A 50 -6.30 -17.29 -6.97
N GLU A 51 -7.11 -17.39 -8.01
CA GLU A 51 -7.51 -16.24 -8.83
C GLU A 51 -8.30 -15.24 -8.00
N VAL A 52 -9.29 -15.72 -7.24
CA VAL A 52 -10.11 -14.87 -6.36
C VAL A 52 -9.25 -14.20 -5.27
N ALA A 53 -8.29 -14.91 -4.68
CA ALA A 53 -7.36 -14.33 -3.71
C ALA A 53 -6.52 -13.20 -4.32
N ALA A 54 -5.99 -13.40 -5.53
CA ALA A 54 -5.21 -12.37 -6.24
C ALA A 54 -6.07 -11.14 -6.55
N ILE A 55 -7.28 -11.33 -7.08
CA ILE A 55 -8.22 -10.24 -7.35
C ILE A 55 -8.56 -9.49 -6.06
N ARG A 56 -8.82 -10.19 -4.97
CA ARG A 56 -9.12 -9.58 -3.65
C ARG A 56 -7.95 -8.77 -3.12
N LEU A 57 -6.73 -9.29 -3.19
CA LEU A 57 -5.53 -8.58 -2.77
C LEU A 57 -5.34 -7.29 -3.57
N ILE A 58 -5.34 -7.38 -4.91
CA ILE A 58 -5.18 -6.22 -5.77
C ILE A 58 -6.26 -5.16 -5.51
N ALA A 59 -7.52 -5.59 -5.33
CA ALA A 59 -8.63 -4.67 -5.17
C ALA A 59 -8.74 -4.07 -3.76
N LYS A 60 -8.38 -4.82 -2.69
CA LYS A 60 -8.62 -4.41 -1.30
C LYS A 60 -7.40 -3.75 -0.65
N VAL A 61 -6.18 -4.04 -1.08
CA VAL A 61 -4.97 -3.44 -0.48
C VAL A 61 -4.98 -1.92 -0.55
N PRO A 62 -5.40 -1.24 -1.65
CA PRO A 62 -5.54 0.21 -1.65
C PRO A 62 -6.56 0.73 -0.63
N THR A 63 -7.68 0.02 -0.44
CA THR A 63 -8.68 0.37 0.57
C THR A 63 -8.09 0.24 1.97
N ILE A 64 -7.37 -0.85 2.25
CA ILE A 64 -6.70 -1.07 3.55
C ILE A 64 -5.63 0.00 3.79
N ALA A 65 -4.84 0.35 2.77
CA ALA A 65 -3.82 1.40 2.87
C ALA A 65 -4.42 2.77 3.16
N ALA A 66 -5.51 3.13 2.47
CA ALA A 66 -6.23 4.36 2.74
C ALA A 66 -6.84 4.37 4.15
N MET A 67 -7.38 3.24 4.62
CA MET A 67 -7.89 3.10 5.99
C MET A 67 -6.77 3.25 7.03
N ALA A 68 -5.59 2.66 6.79
CA ALA A 68 -4.44 2.81 7.68
C ALA A 68 -3.99 4.27 7.79
N TYR A 69 -3.94 4.98 6.65
CA TYR A 69 -3.66 6.41 6.61
C TYR A 69 -4.73 7.22 7.37
N LYS A 70 -6.02 7.02 7.06
CA LYS A 70 -7.12 7.71 7.75
C LYS A 70 -7.11 7.46 9.25
N TYR A 71 -6.81 6.23 9.66
CA TYR A 71 -6.72 5.87 11.07
C TYR A 71 -5.59 6.63 11.77
N SER A 72 -4.41 6.73 11.15
CA SER A 72 -3.24 7.40 11.74
C SER A 72 -3.45 8.91 11.95
N ILE A 73 -4.24 9.55 11.07
CA ILE A 73 -4.56 10.98 11.19
C ILE A 73 -5.88 11.26 11.93
N GLY A 74 -6.55 10.23 12.45
CA GLY A 74 -7.78 10.36 13.22
C GLY A 74 -9.02 10.76 12.41
N GLN A 75 -9.02 10.55 11.10
CA GLN A 75 -10.15 10.81 10.22
C GLN A 75 -11.03 9.57 10.01
N PRO A 76 -12.31 9.73 9.67
CA PRO A 76 -13.21 8.63 9.36
C PRO A 76 -12.77 7.90 8.08
N PHE A 77 -13.03 6.61 8.02
CA PHE A 77 -12.82 5.82 6.82
C PHE A 77 -13.75 6.27 5.69
N VAL A 78 -13.21 6.29 4.48
CA VAL A 78 -13.96 6.58 3.27
C VAL A 78 -14.09 5.29 2.46
N TYR A 79 -15.33 4.97 2.07
CA TYR A 79 -15.61 3.78 1.27
C TYR A 79 -15.17 3.94 -0.18
N PRO A 80 -14.75 2.84 -0.83
CA PRO A 80 -14.41 2.87 -2.25
C PRO A 80 -15.66 3.16 -3.10
N ARG A 81 -15.44 3.82 -4.22
CA ARG A 81 -16.45 4.22 -5.19
C ARG A 81 -16.23 3.51 -6.50
N ASN A 82 -17.20 2.71 -6.96
CA ASN A 82 -17.06 1.87 -8.15
C ASN A 82 -17.03 2.63 -9.47
N GLU A 83 -17.47 3.90 -9.48
CA GLU A 83 -17.42 4.78 -10.65
C GLU A 83 -16.02 5.37 -10.88
N LEU A 84 -15.12 5.30 -9.91
CA LEU A 84 -13.75 5.77 -10.04
C LEU A 84 -12.83 4.64 -10.51
N ASP A 85 -11.80 5.01 -11.28
CA ASP A 85 -10.70 4.12 -11.60
C ASP A 85 -9.83 3.81 -10.36
N TYR A 86 -8.84 2.95 -10.51
CA TYR A 86 -8.04 2.43 -9.41
C TYR A 86 -7.33 3.54 -8.62
N SER A 87 -6.63 4.43 -9.30
CA SER A 87 -5.85 5.50 -8.67
C SER A 87 -6.72 6.63 -8.14
N ALA A 88 -7.75 7.02 -8.90
CA ALA A 88 -8.71 8.02 -8.45
C ALA A 88 -9.47 7.53 -7.21
N ASN A 89 -9.82 6.24 -7.17
CA ASN A 89 -10.48 5.64 -6.01
C ASN A 89 -9.56 5.64 -4.78
N PHE A 90 -8.30 5.27 -4.94
CA PHE A 90 -7.31 5.34 -3.87
C PHE A 90 -7.16 6.76 -3.32
N LEU A 91 -6.98 7.77 -4.19
CA LEU A 91 -6.88 9.17 -3.79
C LEU A 91 -8.15 9.65 -3.08
N SER A 92 -9.32 9.26 -3.59
CA SER A 92 -10.61 9.59 -2.95
C SER A 92 -10.68 9.02 -1.54
N MET A 93 -10.33 7.75 -1.34
CA MET A 93 -10.33 7.12 -0.03
C MET A 93 -9.32 7.75 0.94
N CYS A 94 -8.16 8.20 0.45
CA CYS A 94 -7.14 8.86 1.28
C CYS A 94 -7.53 10.28 1.70
N PHE A 95 -8.11 11.06 0.79
CA PHE A 95 -8.20 12.51 0.97
C PHE A 95 -9.62 13.07 1.11
N ALA A 96 -10.66 12.34 0.68
CA ALA A 96 -12.02 12.79 0.90
C ALA A 96 -12.36 12.82 2.39
N VAL A 97 -13.22 13.76 2.78
CA VAL A 97 -13.81 13.88 4.11
C VAL A 97 -15.33 13.99 3.97
N PRO A 98 -16.12 13.48 4.94
CA PRO A 98 -17.59 13.48 4.81
C PRO A 98 -18.22 14.87 4.73
N ALA A 99 -17.51 15.89 5.25
CA ALA A 99 -18.03 17.26 5.32
C ALA A 99 -17.97 18.02 3.99
N GLU A 100 -17.19 17.55 3.01
CA GLU A 100 -16.91 18.26 1.77
C GLU A 100 -17.01 17.33 0.54
N LYS A 101 -17.38 17.92 -0.59
CA LYS A 101 -17.31 17.21 -1.87
C LYS A 101 -15.86 17.16 -2.34
N TYR A 102 -15.30 15.97 -2.39
CA TYR A 102 -13.97 15.75 -2.92
C TYR A 102 -14.04 15.37 -4.41
N ASN A 103 -13.42 16.18 -5.25
CA ASN A 103 -13.22 15.88 -6.67
C ASN A 103 -11.77 15.50 -6.88
N VAL A 104 -11.52 14.30 -7.39
CA VAL A 104 -10.17 13.83 -7.68
C VAL A 104 -9.61 14.61 -8.86
N ASP A 105 -8.43 15.20 -8.67
CA ASP A 105 -7.70 15.84 -9.77
C ASP A 105 -7.24 14.77 -10.77
N PRO A 106 -7.63 14.85 -12.05
CA PRO A 106 -7.26 13.88 -13.07
C PRO A 106 -5.75 13.84 -13.37
N ILE A 107 -5.03 14.93 -13.10
CA ILE A 107 -3.57 14.96 -13.24
C ILE A 107 -2.93 14.12 -12.13
N LEU A 108 -3.38 14.29 -10.89
CA LEU A 108 -2.90 13.51 -9.76
C LEU A 108 -3.26 12.02 -9.89
N ALA A 109 -4.48 11.70 -10.34
CA ALA A 109 -4.89 10.32 -10.60
C ALA A 109 -3.97 9.65 -11.63
N ARG A 110 -3.69 10.32 -12.73
CA ARG A 110 -2.78 9.83 -13.78
C ARG A 110 -1.33 9.72 -13.31
N ALA A 111 -0.86 10.64 -12.49
CA ALA A 111 0.47 10.56 -11.88
C ALA A 111 0.57 9.33 -10.95
N MET A 112 -0.46 9.09 -10.12
CA MET A 112 -0.53 7.93 -9.23
C MET A 112 -0.58 6.62 -10.02
N ASP A 113 -1.33 6.54 -11.11
CA ASP A 113 -1.34 5.37 -12.01
C ASP A 113 0.07 5.03 -12.52
N ARG A 114 0.81 6.03 -12.95
CA ARG A 114 2.19 5.84 -13.41
C ARG A 114 3.09 5.35 -12.30
N ILE A 115 2.95 5.89 -11.09
CA ILE A 115 3.70 5.43 -9.92
C ILE A 115 3.38 3.96 -9.63
N PHE A 116 2.11 3.57 -9.63
CA PHE A 116 1.72 2.18 -9.42
C PHE A 116 2.26 1.24 -10.50
N ILE A 117 2.21 1.64 -11.78
CA ILE A 117 2.77 0.86 -12.88
C ILE A 117 4.28 0.67 -12.71
N LEU A 118 5.01 1.74 -12.39
CA LEU A 118 6.46 1.68 -12.16
C LEU A 118 6.87 0.79 -10.98
N HIS A 119 5.97 0.62 -10.00
CA HIS A 119 6.20 -0.23 -8.83
C HIS A 119 5.59 -1.63 -8.97
N ALA A 120 4.81 -1.91 -10.02
CA ALA A 120 4.15 -3.20 -10.20
C ALA A 120 5.14 -4.34 -10.48
N ASP A 121 6.21 -4.03 -11.20
CA ASP A 121 7.29 -4.97 -11.48
C ASP A 121 8.66 -4.28 -11.28
N HIS A 122 9.47 -4.81 -10.41
CA HIS A 122 10.84 -4.37 -10.15
C HIS A 122 11.76 -5.60 -10.05
N GLU A 123 11.54 -6.56 -10.93
CA GLU A 123 12.21 -7.86 -10.93
C GLU A 123 12.08 -8.59 -9.59
N GLN A 124 13.10 -9.34 -9.18
CA GLN A 124 13.08 -10.08 -7.92
C GLN A 124 13.63 -9.22 -6.77
N ASN A 125 12.85 -8.27 -6.30
CA ASN A 125 13.16 -7.48 -5.10
C ASN A 125 12.98 -8.30 -3.80
N ALA A 126 13.34 -7.72 -2.65
CA ALA A 126 13.27 -8.38 -1.35
C ALA A 126 11.85 -8.84 -0.98
N SER A 127 10.81 -8.03 -1.26
CA SER A 127 9.42 -8.42 -1.00
C SER A 127 8.99 -9.59 -1.87
N THR A 128 9.32 -9.58 -3.17
CA THR A 128 9.03 -10.69 -4.08
C THR A 128 9.69 -11.98 -3.61
N SER A 129 10.95 -11.93 -3.22
CA SER A 129 11.69 -13.07 -2.67
C SER A 129 11.05 -13.59 -1.39
N THR A 130 10.63 -12.70 -0.49
CA THR A 130 9.95 -13.04 0.76
C THR A 130 8.60 -13.71 0.51
N VAL A 131 7.78 -13.17 -0.40
CA VAL A 131 6.49 -13.77 -0.77
C VAL A 131 6.69 -15.17 -1.37
N ARG A 132 7.67 -15.34 -2.27
CA ARG A 132 7.99 -16.64 -2.87
C ARG A 132 8.47 -17.65 -1.83
N LEU A 133 9.32 -17.22 -0.89
CA LEU A 133 9.77 -18.07 0.21
C LEU A 133 8.60 -18.48 1.10
N ALA A 134 7.76 -17.53 1.53
CA ALA A 134 6.59 -17.83 2.35
C ALA A 134 5.62 -18.79 1.61
N SER A 135 5.38 -18.56 0.33
CA SER A 135 4.47 -19.40 -0.47
C SER A 135 4.99 -20.83 -0.68
N SER A 136 6.30 -21.05 -0.62
CA SER A 136 6.88 -22.38 -0.75
C SER A 136 6.50 -23.34 0.38
N SER A 137 6.04 -22.81 1.51
CA SER A 137 5.50 -23.59 2.63
C SER A 137 4.04 -24.02 2.43
N GLY A 138 3.37 -23.59 1.36
CA GLY A 138 1.93 -23.79 1.18
C GLY A 138 1.05 -22.81 1.95
N ALA A 139 1.62 -21.74 2.51
CA ALA A 139 0.85 -20.72 3.21
C ALA A 139 -0.15 -20.01 2.27
N ASN A 140 -1.29 -19.58 2.82
CA ASN A 140 -2.33 -18.91 2.03
C ASN A 140 -1.83 -17.55 1.47
N PRO A 141 -2.43 -17.06 0.36
CA PRO A 141 -1.93 -15.86 -0.32
C PRO A 141 -1.92 -14.60 0.55
N PHE A 142 -2.90 -14.43 1.45
CA PHE A 142 -2.96 -13.24 2.31
C PHE A 142 -1.80 -13.21 3.31
N ALA A 143 -1.48 -14.36 3.91
CA ALA A 143 -0.32 -14.50 4.81
C ALA A 143 1.00 -14.24 4.07
N CYS A 144 1.15 -14.77 2.85
CA CYS A 144 2.34 -14.56 2.03
C CYS A 144 2.54 -13.07 1.69
N ILE A 145 1.46 -12.37 1.31
CA ILE A 145 1.53 -10.94 1.00
C ILE A 145 1.79 -10.12 2.26
N ALA A 146 1.22 -10.49 3.41
CA ALA A 146 1.56 -9.83 4.67
C ALA A 146 3.05 -9.94 5.02
N ALA A 147 3.69 -11.09 4.76
CA ALA A 147 5.13 -11.25 4.90
C ALA A 147 5.91 -10.33 3.94
N GLY A 148 5.46 -10.21 2.68
CA GLY A 148 6.03 -9.26 1.72
C GLY A 148 5.91 -7.80 2.17
N ILE A 149 4.78 -7.41 2.74
CA ILE A 149 4.56 -6.07 3.31
C ILE A 149 5.47 -5.84 4.52
N ALA A 150 5.67 -6.84 5.37
CA ALA A 150 6.62 -6.76 6.48
C ALA A 150 8.06 -6.55 5.99
N CYS A 151 8.46 -7.25 4.92
CA CYS A 151 9.74 -7.03 4.27
C CYS A 151 9.85 -5.63 3.65
N LEU A 152 8.78 -5.15 2.99
CA LEU A 152 8.74 -3.81 2.41
C LEU A 152 8.94 -2.71 3.45
N TRP A 153 8.52 -2.93 4.69
CA TRP A 153 8.68 -1.96 5.77
C TRP A 153 10.15 -1.75 6.19
N GLY A 154 11.06 -2.59 5.76
CA GLY A 154 12.48 -2.46 6.10
C GLY A 154 13.12 -1.18 5.55
N PRO A 155 14.06 -0.55 6.30
CA PRO A 155 14.72 0.70 5.90
C PRO A 155 15.52 0.55 4.59
N ALA A 156 16.06 -0.62 4.32
CA ALA A 156 16.82 -0.91 3.10
C ALA A 156 15.93 -1.25 1.88
N HIS A 157 14.61 -1.21 2.03
CA HIS A 157 13.65 -1.51 0.95
C HIS A 157 12.63 -0.37 0.81
N GLY A 158 11.47 -0.42 1.45
CA GLY A 158 10.49 0.68 1.39
C GLY A 158 10.98 1.97 2.03
N GLY A 159 11.88 1.90 3.01
CA GLY A 159 12.57 3.06 3.58
C GLY A 159 13.38 3.87 2.58
N ALA A 160 13.84 3.28 1.48
CA ALA A 160 14.52 4.00 0.40
C ALA A 160 13.58 5.01 -0.29
N ASN A 161 12.30 4.67 -0.46
CA ASN A 161 11.30 5.61 -0.98
C ASN A 161 11.05 6.79 -0.01
N GLN A 162 11.03 6.52 1.29
CA GLN A 162 10.93 7.57 2.30
C GLN A 162 12.14 8.51 2.24
N ALA A 163 13.35 7.96 2.20
CA ALA A 163 14.58 8.75 2.10
C ALA A 163 14.61 9.62 0.82
N CYS A 164 14.11 9.08 -0.30
CA CYS A 164 13.97 9.85 -1.54
C CYS A 164 13.00 11.04 -1.37
N LEU A 165 11.86 10.83 -0.72
CA LEU A 165 10.91 11.91 -0.46
C LEU A 165 11.48 12.96 0.49
N GLU A 166 12.23 12.55 1.50
CA GLU A 166 12.91 13.45 2.43
C GLU A 166 13.97 14.29 1.70
N MET A 167 14.79 13.66 0.86
CA MET A 167 15.76 14.35 -0.01
C MET A 167 15.06 15.37 -0.92
N LEU A 168 13.96 15.01 -1.58
CA LEU A 168 13.21 15.93 -2.44
C LEU A 168 12.63 17.11 -1.65
N LYS A 169 12.18 16.91 -0.43
CA LYS A 169 11.73 18.00 0.47
C LYS A 169 12.88 18.89 0.88
N GLU A 170 14.05 18.33 1.13
CA GLU A 170 15.26 19.08 1.48
C GLU A 170 15.77 19.91 0.30
N ILE A 171 15.75 19.37 -0.92
CA ILE A 171 16.06 20.14 -2.14
C ILE A 171 15.13 21.33 -2.26
N GLY A 172 13.83 21.14 -2.12
CA GLY A 172 12.79 22.16 -2.07
C GLY A 172 12.53 22.87 -3.40
N THR A 173 13.58 23.39 -4.05
CA THR A 173 13.46 24.20 -5.28
C THR A 173 14.40 23.70 -6.38
N VAL A 174 14.00 23.91 -7.65
CA VAL A 174 14.73 23.41 -8.84
C VAL A 174 16.16 23.96 -8.94
N ASP A 175 16.36 25.20 -8.53
CA ASP A 175 17.66 25.88 -8.55
C ASP A 175 18.70 25.24 -7.60
N ARG A 176 18.28 24.47 -6.59
CA ARG A 176 19.17 23.74 -5.70
C ARG A 176 19.59 22.35 -6.22
N ILE A 177 18.97 21.85 -7.28
CA ILE A 177 19.30 20.54 -7.84
C ILE A 177 20.79 20.38 -8.18
N PRO A 178 21.49 21.38 -8.82
CA PRO A 178 22.92 21.26 -9.13
C PRO A 178 23.80 21.04 -7.89
N GLU A 179 23.48 21.66 -6.76
CA GLU A 179 24.17 21.47 -5.48
C GLU A 179 24.08 19.99 -5.05
N TYR A 180 22.88 19.42 -5.04
CA TYR A 180 22.66 18.03 -4.63
C TYR A 180 23.28 17.00 -5.59
N ILE A 181 23.30 17.31 -6.88
CA ILE A 181 24.03 16.49 -7.88
C ILE A 181 25.53 16.52 -7.60
N ALA A 182 26.08 17.67 -7.22
CA ALA A 182 27.49 17.78 -6.89
C ALA A 182 27.83 16.96 -5.63
N ARG A 183 27.00 17.06 -4.58
CA ARG A 183 27.12 16.26 -3.36
C ARG A 183 27.06 14.76 -3.66
N ALA A 184 26.08 14.31 -4.42
CA ALA A 184 25.92 12.90 -4.78
C ALA A 184 27.10 12.34 -5.60
N LYS A 185 27.90 13.18 -6.24
CA LYS A 185 29.12 12.79 -6.96
C LYS A 185 30.38 12.85 -6.08
N ASP A 186 30.32 13.49 -4.95
CA ASP A 186 31.42 13.56 -3.99
C ASP A 186 31.42 12.27 -3.14
N LYS A 187 32.47 11.48 -3.26
CA LYS A 187 32.62 10.23 -2.51
C LYS A 187 32.82 10.45 -1.00
N ASN A 188 33.11 11.68 -0.57
CA ASN A 188 33.31 12.05 0.83
C ASN A 188 32.07 12.71 1.46
N ASP A 189 31.04 13.02 0.69
CA ASP A 189 29.74 13.45 1.21
C ASP A 189 29.01 12.21 1.78
N PRO A 190 28.57 12.20 3.04
CA PRO A 190 27.96 11.05 3.71
C PRO A 190 26.60 10.64 3.13
#